data_229f503b0c5985af6d79076808a489a4
#
_entry.id   229f503b0c5985af6d79076808a489a4
#
_cell.length_a   1.000
_cell.length_b   1.000
_cell.length_c   1.000
_cell.angle_alpha   90.00
_cell.angle_beta   90.00
_cell.angle_gamma   90.00
#
_symmetry.space_group_name_H-M   'P 1'
#
loop_
_entity.id
_entity.type
_entity.pdbx_description
1 polymer ?
#
loop_
_entity_poly.entity_id
_entity_poly.type
_entity_poly.pdbx_seq_one_letter_code
_entity_poly.pdbx_strand_id
1 'polypeptide(L)'
;YKVMGLEPYGEPKYVNMILEEIVDIKYDGSFRMNMDFFNYCQGMTMTNKKFDKLFGGPPRKSEEKLTQREMDIAASVQKVTEIIMLRIGKHVYGQTGQKNLCMAGGVALNCVGNGILLREGPFEDIWVQPSAGDAGAALGSALTIWHHCLDMPRESNGKEDKQSGSYLGPHFSNDKIKKYLDKNNYPYKERMGEGLYDDVSTRLENGEIIGWFQGRMEFGPRALGARSIIGDARNSEMQKKMNLKIKYRESFRPFAPSVLLEYVSEWFEHDKESPYMLMVAPVKEEKRIPMTDEQRGLFGIDRLNIPRSNIPAITHVDYSARIQTVDGKSNERYYRLIKKFYENTGCP
;
A
#
# COMPACT_ATOMS: atom_id res chain seq x y z
N TYR A 1 9.55 -0.47 -0.18
CA TYR A 1 8.36 -0.22 -1.02
C TYR A 1 8.69 -0.13 -2.52
N LYS A 2 9.89 0.32 -2.94
CA LYS A 2 10.28 0.33 -4.36
C LYS A 2 10.42 -1.11 -4.90
N VAL A 3 11.09 -1.98 -4.16
CA VAL A 3 11.26 -3.40 -4.50
C VAL A 3 9.90 -4.08 -4.64
N MET A 4 9.00 -3.91 -3.67
CA MET A 4 7.63 -4.45 -3.71
C MET A 4 6.81 -3.94 -4.92
N GLY A 5 7.00 -2.68 -5.35
CA GLY A 5 6.33 -2.14 -6.53
C GLY A 5 6.94 -2.58 -7.86
N LEU A 6 8.18 -3.09 -7.84
CA LEU A 6 8.91 -3.58 -9.01
C LEU A 6 8.75 -5.10 -9.20
N GLU A 7 8.46 -5.81 -8.13
CA GLU A 7 8.39 -7.27 -8.08
C GLU A 7 7.50 -7.88 -9.18
N PRO A 8 6.26 -7.40 -9.48
CA PRO A 8 5.41 -8.06 -10.45
C PRO A 8 5.87 -7.95 -11.91
N TYR A 9 6.91 -7.16 -12.16
CA TYR A 9 7.54 -7.05 -13.49
C TYR A 9 8.64 -8.09 -13.73
N GLY A 10 9.07 -8.81 -12.69
CA GLY A 10 10.14 -9.80 -12.74
C GLY A 10 9.67 -11.24 -12.56
N GLU A 11 10.60 -12.16 -12.73
CA GLU A 11 10.43 -13.58 -12.42
C GLU A 11 11.24 -13.93 -11.17
N PRO A 12 10.68 -14.72 -10.22
CA PRO A 12 11.36 -15.06 -8.96
C PRO A 12 12.42 -16.16 -9.14
N LYS A 13 13.29 -16.05 -10.15
CA LYS A 13 14.26 -17.09 -10.54
C LYS A 13 15.45 -17.23 -9.60
N TYR A 14 15.69 -16.25 -8.73
CA TYR A 14 16.81 -16.27 -7.78
C TYR A 14 16.40 -16.78 -6.39
N VAL A 15 15.18 -17.26 -6.18
CA VAL A 15 14.69 -17.70 -4.87
C VAL A 15 15.59 -18.77 -4.24
N ASN A 16 15.89 -19.85 -4.96
CA ASN A 16 16.73 -20.92 -4.44
C ASN A 16 18.13 -20.42 -4.10
N MET A 17 18.74 -19.62 -4.97
CA MET A 17 20.05 -19.02 -4.73
C MET A 17 20.05 -18.11 -3.49
N ILE A 18 18.99 -17.34 -3.25
CA ILE A 18 18.87 -16.51 -2.04
C ILE A 18 18.75 -17.39 -0.79
N LEU A 19 17.99 -18.48 -0.85
CA LEU A 19 17.81 -19.42 0.26
C LEU A 19 19.07 -20.24 0.57
N GLU A 20 19.88 -20.52 -0.43
CA GLU A 20 21.11 -21.30 -0.28
C GLU A 20 22.29 -20.44 0.20
N GLU A 21 22.43 -19.21 -0.33
CA GLU A 21 23.62 -18.39 -0.14
C GLU A 21 23.42 -17.23 0.86
N ILE A 22 22.23 -16.62 0.88
CA ILE A 22 22.01 -15.35 1.59
C ILE A 22 21.19 -15.50 2.86
N VAL A 23 20.18 -16.38 2.86
CA VAL A 23 19.22 -16.45 3.97
C VAL A 23 19.01 -17.91 4.40
N ASP A 24 19.49 -18.25 5.59
CA ASP A 24 19.18 -19.53 6.25
C ASP A 24 17.85 -19.40 6.98
N ILE A 25 16.80 -20.07 6.49
CA ILE A 25 15.44 -20.05 7.08
C ILE A 25 15.16 -21.38 7.78
N LYS A 26 14.79 -21.31 9.07
CA LYS A 26 14.39 -22.48 9.86
C LYS A 26 12.91 -22.85 9.64
N TYR A 27 12.54 -24.00 10.16
CA TYR A 27 11.17 -24.51 10.06
C TYR A 27 10.12 -23.58 10.66
N ASP A 28 10.44 -22.95 11.79
CA ASP A 28 9.60 -22.00 12.51
C ASP A 28 9.52 -20.61 11.87
N GLY A 29 10.23 -20.40 10.76
CA GLY A 29 10.33 -19.13 10.06
C GLY A 29 11.40 -18.18 10.61
N SER A 30 12.08 -18.55 11.71
CA SER A 30 13.27 -17.81 12.11
C SER A 30 14.34 -17.89 11.02
N PHE A 31 15.10 -16.81 10.86
CA PHE A 31 16.08 -16.76 9.77
C PHE A 31 17.35 -16.03 10.20
N ARG A 32 18.43 -16.34 9.51
CA ARG A 32 19.70 -15.67 9.64
C ARG A 32 20.22 -15.26 8.28
N MET A 33 20.67 -14.00 8.17
CA MET A 33 21.30 -13.51 6.95
C MET A 33 22.80 -13.82 6.96
N ASN A 34 23.31 -14.24 5.82
CA ASN A 34 24.74 -14.34 5.60
C ASN A 34 25.31 -12.95 5.34
N MET A 35 25.95 -12.38 6.36
CA MET A 35 26.47 -11.01 6.34
C MET A 35 27.66 -10.83 5.39
N ASP A 36 28.22 -11.89 4.85
CA ASP A 36 29.31 -11.85 3.86
C ASP A 36 28.94 -11.11 2.57
N PHE A 37 27.65 -11.01 2.26
CA PHE A 37 27.13 -10.32 1.07
C PHE A 37 26.77 -8.85 1.32
N PHE A 38 26.83 -8.39 2.56
CA PHE A 38 26.35 -7.06 2.99
C PHE A 38 27.47 -6.22 3.57
N ASN A 39 27.33 -4.91 3.43
CA ASN A 39 28.33 -3.94 3.90
C ASN A 39 27.74 -2.85 4.85
N TYR A 40 26.45 -2.88 5.13
CA TYR A 40 25.78 -1.82 5.87
C TYR A 40 26.15 -1.74 7.36
N CYS A 41 26.75 -2.79 7.94
CA CYS A 41 27.23 -2.74 9.32
C CYS A 41 28.59 -2.02 9.45
N GLN A 42 29.38 -1.95 8.38
CA GLN A 42 30.77 -1.47 8.42
C GLN A 42 31.07 -0.42 7.35
N GLY A 43 30.20 -0.21 6.40
CA GLY A 43 30.43 0.68 5.27
C GLY A 43 29.22 1.52 4.90
N MET A 44 29.36 2.28 3.81
CA MET A 44 28.37 3.23 3.31
C MET A 44 27.47 2.64 2.20
N THR A 45 27.62 1.36 1.87
CA THR A 45 26.82 0.66 0.87
C THR A 45 26.03 -0.46 1.52
N MET A 46 24.86 -0.79 0.95
CA MET A 46 24.02 -1.89 1.44
C MET A 46 24.66 -3.26 1.17
N THR A 47 25.12 -3.46 -0.05
CA THR A 47 25.72 -4.72 -0.54
C THR A 47 27.17 -4.52 -0.94
N ASN A 48 27.89 -5.61 -1.22
CA ASN A 48 29.29 -5.62 -1.60
C ASN A 48 29.54 -6.41 -2.89
N LYS A 49 30.83 -6.54 -3.29
CA LYS A 49 31.23 -7.22 -4.53
C LYS A 49 30.87 -8.73 -4.57
N LYS A 50 30.71 -9.41 -3.43
CA LYS A 50 30.23 -10.79 -3.40
C LYS A 50 28.76 -10.86 -3.86
N PHE A 51 27.94 -9.92 -3.39
CA PHE A 51 26.55 -9.77 -3.85
C PHE A 51 26.50 -9.47 -5.34
N ASP A 52 27.33 -8.54 -5.82
CA ASP A 52 27.40 -8.18 -7.24
C ASP A 52 27.74 -9.40 -8.10
N LYS A 53 28.71 -10.21 -7.67
CA LYS A 53 29.11 -11.44 -8.35
C LYS A 53 27.99 -12.49 -8.37
N LEU A 54 27.28 -12.64 -7.25
CA LEU A 54 26.19 -13.60 -7.13
C LEU A 54 25.04 -13.28 -8.08
N PHE A 55 24.66 -12.01 -8.22
CA PHE A 55 23.56 -11.55 -9.07
C PHE A 55 23.99 -11.04 -10.45
N GLY A 56 25.24 -11.30 -10.86
CA GLY A 56 25.71 -11.07 -12.23
C GLY A 56 26.02 -9.62 -12.58
N GLY A 57 26.30 -8.74 -11.60
CA GLY A 57 26.76 -7.38 -11.87
C GLY A 57 26.58 -6.39 -10.73
N PRO A 58 27.16 -5.19 -10.84
CA PRO A 58 27.12 -4.15 -9.82
C PRO A 58 25.71 -3.57 -9.64
N PRO A 59 25.47 -2.83 -8.55
CA PRO A 59 24.23 -2.09 -8.36
C PRO A 59 23.96 -1.12 -9.51
N ARG A 60 22.72 -1.04 -9.96
CA ARG A 60 22.26 -0.07 -10.96
C ARG A 60 22.45 1.35 -10.43
N LYS A 61 22.97 2.26 -11.23
CA LYS A 61 23.00 3.69 -10.89
C LYS A 61 21.60 4.30 -10.95
N SER A 62 21.37 5.38 -10.19
CA SER A 62 20.05 5.99 -10.04
C SER A 62 19.35 6.29 -11.36
N GLU A 63 20.09 6.80 -12.33
CA GLU A 63 19.55 7.29 -13.61
C GLU A 63 19.58 6.25 -14.74
N GLU A 64 20.15 5.07 -14.50
CA GLU A 64 20.18 4.00 -15.49
C GLU A 64 18.79 3.36 -15.65
N LYS A 65 18.51 2.80 -16.83
CA LYS A 65 17.26 2.05 -17.06
C LYS A 65 17.22 0.78 -16.20
N LEU A 66 16.03 0.44 -15.74
CA LEU A 66 15.78 -0.86 -15.12
C LEU A 66 15.94 -1.96 -16.16
N THR A 67 16.63 -3.02 -15.80
CA THR A 67 16.77 -4.23 -16.62
C THR A 67 15.98 -5.40 -16.01
N GLN A 68 15.86 -6.49 -16.76
CA GLN A 68 15.18 -7.69 -16.28
C GLN A 68 15.82 -8.22 -14.98
N ARG A 69 17.15 -8.08 -14.85
CA ARG A 69 17.88 -8.50 -13.64
C ARG A 69 17.36 -7.83 -12.37
N GLU A 70 17.18 -6.53 -12.36
CA GLU A 70 16.66 -5.80 -11.17
C GLU A 70 15.22 -6.21 -10.85
N MET A 71 14.41 -6.44 -11.88
CA MET A 71 13.02 -6.91 -11.71
C MET A 71 12.97 -8.32 -11.14
N ASP A 72 13.81 -9.23 -11.64
CA ASP A 72 13.88 -10.62 -11.16
C ASP A 72 14.45 -10.72 -9.74
N ILE A 73 15.42 -9.87 -9.38
CA ILE A 73 15.91 -9.77 -8.00
C ILE A 73 14.77 -9.28 -7.10
N ALA A 74 14.02 -8.26 -7.52
CA ALA A 74 12.90 -7.74 -6.75
C ALA A 74 11.81 -8.79 -6.53
N ALA A 75 11.43 -9.54 -7.59
CA ALA A 75 10.48 -10.64 -7.50
C ALA A 75 10.98 -11.75 -6.56
N SER A 76 12.26 -12.09 -6.65
CA SER A 76 12.85 -13.13 -5.81
C SER A 76 12.93 -12.76 -4.34
N VAL A 77 13.33 -11.52 -4.03
CA VAL A 77 13.37 -11.02 -2.64
C VAL A 77 11.95 -10.93 -2.04
N GLN A 78 10.98 -10.49 -2.83
CA GLN A 78 9.58 -10.48 -2.38
C GLN A 78 9.09 -11.90 -2.08
N LYS A 79 9.35 -12.86 -2.96
CA LYS A 79 8.95 -14.26 -2.77
C LYS A 79 9.59 -14.91 -1.53
N VAL A 80 10.87 -14.65 -1.29
CA VAL A 80 11.55 -15.10 -0.05
C VAL A 80 10.91 -14.46 1.19
N THR A 81 10.56 -13.17 1.13
CA THR A 81 9.86 -12.48 2.22
C THR A 81 8.52 -13.13 2.53
N GLU A 82 7.73 -13.47 1.51
CA GLU A 82 6.46 -14.18 1.66
C GLU A 82 6.62 -15.55 2.31
N ILE A 83 7.63 -16.31 1.88
CA ILE A 83 7.96 -17.62 2.49
C ILE A 83 8.25 -17.46 3.98
N ILE A 84 9.05 -16.47 4.36
CA ILE A 84 9.37 -16.17 5.77
C ILE A 84 8.11 -15.82 6.53
N MET A 85 7.31 -14.89 6.02
CA MET A 85 6.07 -14.44 6.67
C MET A 85 5.09 -15.60 6.87
N LEU A 86 4.89 -16.44 5.86
CA LEU A 86 4.01 -17.61 5.96
C LEU A 86 4.52 -18.65 6.97
N ARG A 87 5.85 -18.92 7.02
CA ARG A 87 6.42 -19.85 8.02
C ARG A 87 6.24 -19.32 9.43
N ILE A 88 6.57 -18.04 9.68
CA ILE A 88 6.36 -17.39 10.98
C ILE A 88 4.88 -17.44 11.37
N GLY A 89 3.98 -17.08 10.45
CA GLY A 89 2.54 -17.11 10.69
C GLY A 89 2.03 -18.50 11.07
N LYS A 90 2.42 -19.54 10.33
CA LYS A 90 2.06 -20.93 10.63
C LYS A 90 2.62 -21.39 11.97
N HIS A 91 3.85 -21.02 12.30
CA HIS A 91 4.45 -21.36 13.57
C HIS A 91 3.72 -20.68 14.74
N VAL A 92 3.47 -19.37 14.66
CA VAL A 92 2.75 -18.61 15.68
C VAL A 92 1.34 -19.18 15.90
N TYR A 93 0.64 -19.49 14.81
CA TYR A 93 -0.68 -20.15 14.92
C TYR A 93 -0.59 -21.52 15.62
N GLY A 94 0.39 -22.34 15.24
CA GLY A 94 0.60 -23.66 15.86
C GLY A 94 0.93 -23.59 17.36
N GLN A 95 1.60 -22.52 17.81
CA GLN A 95 1.92 -22.28 19.22
C GLN A 95 0.75 -21.70 20.01
N THR A 96 -0.11 -20.90 19.40
CA THR A 96 -1.11 -20.09 20.12
C THR A 96 -2.55 -20.54 19.90
N GLY A 97 -2.84 -21.18 18.77
CA GLY A 97 -4.20 -21.49 18.31
C GLY A 97 -5.07 -20.24 18.06
N GLN A 98 -4.47 -19.03 18.06
CA GLN A 98 -5.23 -17.78 17.90
C GLN A 98 -5.59 -17.56 16.42
N LYS A 99 -6.85 -17.21 16.18
CA LYS A 99 -7.39 -17.03 14.84
C LYS A 99 -7.10 -15.66 14.23
N ASN A 100 -6.78 -14.67 15.06
CA ASN A 100 -6.52 -13.30 14.65
C ASN A 100 -5.04 -12.95 14.90
N LEU A 101 -4.41 -12.30 13.92
CA LEU A 101 -3.02 -11.91 14.00
C LEU A 101 -2.88 -10.37 14.05
N CYS A 102 -2.10 -9.87 14.99
CA CYS A 102 -1.65 -8.48 14.99
C CYS A 102 -0.20 -8.38 14.52
N MET A 103 0.08 -7.42 13.63
CA MET A 103 1.41 -7.21 13.06
C MET A 103 1.90 -5.79 13.27
N ALA A 104 3.20 -5.66 13.59
CA ALA A 104 3.93 -4.41 13.65
C ALA A 104 5.38 -4.62 13.16
N GLY A 105 6.15 -3.55 13.02
CA GLY A 105 7.49 -3.55 12.42
C GLY A 105 7.48 -3.14 10.93
N GLY A 106 8.64 -2.73 10.41
CA GLY A 106 8.74 -2.18 9.04
C GLY A 106 8.27 -3.15 7.95
N VAL A 107 8.48 -4.47 8.13
CA VAL A 107 8.04 -5.50 7.16
C VAL A 107 6.50 -5.66 7.17
N ALA A 108 5.82 -5.34 8.26
CA ALA A 108 4.36 -5.35 8.30
C ALA A 108 3.70 -4.29 7.37
N LEU A 109 4.49 -3.37 6.80
CA LEU A 109 4.05 -2.49 5.70
C LEU A 109 4.11 -3.14 4.32
N ASN A 110 4.56 -4.40 4.22
CA ASN A 110 4.55 -5.18 2.99
C ASN A 110 3.13 -5.69 2.70
N CYS A 111 2.34 -4.86 2.03
CA CYS A 111 0.93 -5.16 1.75
C CYS A 111 0.73 -6.38 0.83
N VAL A 112 1.71 -6.75 0.01
CA VAL A 112 1.68 -7.98 -0.81
C VAL A 112 1.78 -9.19 0.09
N GLY A 113 2.82 -9.25 0.94
CA GLY A 113 2.99 -10.32 1.92
C GLY A 113 1.82 -10.42 2.91
N ASN A 114 1.25 -9.28 3.33
CA ASN A 114 0.06 -9.27 4.20
C ASN A 114 -1.15 -9.90 3.50
N GLY A 115 -1.39 -9.56 2.23
CA GLY A 115 -2.47 -10.15 1.44
C GLY A 115 -2.31 -11.66 1.26
N ILE A 116 -1.09 -12.13 1.01
CA ILE A 116 -0.77 -13.56 0.90
C ILE A 116 -0.98 -14.26 2.26
N LEU A 117 -0.47 -13.66 3.34
CA LEU A 117 -0.63 -14.22 4.68
C LEU A 117 -2.11 -14.34 5.11
N LEU A 118 -2.96 -13.41 4.68
CA LEU A 118 -4.39 -13.49 4.94
C LEU A 118 -5.07 -14.60 4.11
N ARG A 119 -4.70 -14.76 2.84
CA ARG A 119 -5.34 -15.75 1.94
C ARG A 119 -4.81 -17.18 2.11
N GLU A 120 -3.51 -17.33 2.37
CA GLU A 120 -2.81 -18.63 2.39
C GLU A 120 -2.37 -19.04 3.80
N GLY A 121 -2.40 -18.11 4.75
CA GLY A 121 -2.07 -18.35 6.15
C GLY A 121 -3.22 -18.95 6.94
N PRO A 122 -2.99 -19.33 8.20
CA PRO A 122 -3.98 -19.99 9.05
C PRO A 122 -4.94 -19.04 9.76
N PHE A 123 -4.82 -17.74 9.56
CA PHE A 123 -5.58 -16.74 10.31
C PHE A 123 -6.91 -16.38 9.63
N GLU A 124 -7.93 -16.18 10.45
CA GLU A 124 -9.22 -15.68 9.99
C GLU A 124 -9.16 -14.19 9.67
N ASP A 125 -8.35 -13.42 10.44
CA ASP A 125 -8.16 -11.99 10.22
C ASP A 125 -6.78 -11.52 10.64
N ILE A 126 -6.34 -10.40 10.02
CA ILE A 126 -5.03 -9.78 10.27
C ILE A 126 -5.20 -8.28 10.47
N TRP A 127 -4.80 -7.79 11.64
CA TRP A 127 -4.70 -6.37 11.90
C TRP A 127 -3.24 -5.92 11.83
N VAL A 128 -2.97 -4.91 11.02
CA VAL A 128 -1.63 -4.33 10.88
C VAL A 128 -1.64 -2.91 11.40
N GLN A 129 -0.71 -2.60 12.33
CA GLN A 129 -0.54 -1.23 12.81
C GLN A 129 -0.27 -0.29 11.62
N PRO A 130 -1.11 0.75 11.37
CA PRO A 130 -0.95 1.65 10.23
C PRO A 130 0.40 2.35 10.17
N SER A 131 0.98 2.66 11.32
CA SER A 131 2.34 3.20 11.47
C SER A 131 3.33 2.12 11.91
N ALA A 132 3.28 0.94 11.30
CA ALA A 132 4.06 -0.23 11.73
C ALA A 132 5.58 -0.03 11.74
N GLY A 133 6.13 0.91 10.96
CA GLY A 133 7.55 1.26 10.96
C GLY A 133 7.97 2.16 12.14
N ASP A 134 9.10 2.80 12.01
CA ASP A 134 9.74 3.61 13.08
C ASP A 134 8.83 4.71 13.66
N ALA A 135 7.97 5.31 12.84
CA ALA A 135 7.03 6.33 13.29
C ALA A 135 6.06 5.84 14.38
N GLY A 136 5.69 4.55 14.35
CA GLY A 136 4.82 3.93 15.35
C GLY A 136 5.51 3.68 16.69
N ALA A 137 6.82 3.70 16.74
CA ALA A 137 7.57 3.51 17.99
C ALA A 137 7.23 4.61 19.02
N ALA A 138 6.94 5.84 18.59
CA ALA A 138 6.52 6.91 19.49
C ALA A 138 5.19 6.58 20.20
N LEU A 139 4.18 6.11 19.44
CA LEU A 139 2.91 5.65 19.98
C LEU A 139 3.09 4.42 20.87
N GLY A 140 3.87 3.44 20.40
CA GLY A 140 4.15 2.21 21.14
C GLY A 140 4.84 2.47 22.48
N SER A 141 5.82 3.38 22.52
CA SER A 141 6.49 3.77 23.76
C SER A 141 5.52 4.43 24.75
N ALA A 142 4.68 5.34 24.28
CA ALA A 142 3.69 5.99 25.13
C ALA A 142 2.67 4.98 25.72
N LEU A 143 2.18 4.06 24.89
CA LEU A 143 1.25 3.00 25.33
C LEU A 143 1.91 1.99 26.27
N THR A 144 3.20 1.68 26.07
CA THR A 144 3.95 0.81 26.98
C THR A 144 4.07 1.45 28.36
N ILE A 145 4.45 2.73 28.43
CA ILE A 145 4.49 3.45 29.72
C ILE A 145 3.11 3.46 30.37
N TRP A 146 2.08 3.81 29.61
CA TRP A 146 0.71 3.90 30.12
C TRP A 146 0.20 2.58 30.70
N HIS A 147 0.34 1.49 29.95
CA HIS A 147 -0.26 0.21 30.31
C HIS A 147 0.64 -0.72 31.14
N HIS A 148 1.99 -0.58 31.05
CA HIS A 148 2.92 -1.46 31.73
C HIS A 148 3.67 -0.79 32.89
N CYS A 149 4.01 0.51 32.80
CA CYS A 149 4.70 1.20 33.88
C CYS A 149 3.73 1.85 34.86
N LEU A 150 2.59 2.33 34.39
CA LEU A 150 1.56 2.98 35.20
C LEU A 150 0.37 2.09 35.52
N ASP A 151 0.41 0.83 35.10
CA ASP A 151 -0.65 -0.20 35.30
C ASP A 151 -2.07 0.26 34.92
N MET A 152 -2.17 1.18 33.96
CA MET A 152 -3.46 1.68 33.50
C MET A 152 -4.20 0.61 32.69
N PRO A 153 -5.50 0.41 32.92
CA PRO A 153 -6.27 -0.66 32.30
C PRO A 153 -6.37 -0.48 30.78
N ARG A 154 -6.41 -1.59 30.07
CA ARG A 154 -6.74 -1.61 28.64
C ARG A 154 -8.26 -1.67 28.51
N GLU A 155 -8.82 -0.62 27.93
CA GLU A 155 -10.24 -0.57 27.60
C GLU A 155 -10.44 -0.96 26.13
N SER A 156 -11.25 -1.96 25.89
CA SER A 156 -11.67 -2.37 24.53
C SER A 156 -13.14 -2.78 24.57
N ASN A 157 -13.89 -2.33 23.59
CA ASN A 157 -15.27 -2.79 23.37
C ASN A 157 -15.35 -4.01 22.43
N GLY A 158 -14.20 -4.51 21.94
CA GLY A 158 -14.10 -5.64 21.03
C GLY A 158 -14.66 -5.40 19.62
N LYS A 159 -15.01 -4.16 19.28
CA LYS A 159 -15.65 -3.81 18.00
C LYS A 159 -14.93 -2.69 17.24
N GLU A 160 -14.39 -1.72 17.95
CA GLU A 160 -13.84 -0.51 17.36
C GLU A 160 -12.33 -0.47 17.52
N ASP A 161 -11.67 -0.09 16.43
CA ASP A 161 -10.26 0.19 16.40
C ASP A 161 -9.99 1.62 16.94
N LYS A 162 -9.27 1.71 18.06
CA LYS A 162 -8.87 3.00 18.66
C LYS A 162 -7.88 3.80 17.79
N GLN A 163 -7.36 3.23 16.71
CA GLN A 163 -6.57 3.97 15.72
C GLN A 163 -7.42 4.98 14.93
N SER A 164 -8.75 4.85 14.95
CA SER A 164 -9.72 5.85 14.46
C SER A 164 -9.43 6.30 13.01
N GLY A 165 -9.24 5.36 12.09
CA GLY A 165 -8.90 5.64 10.70
C GLY A 165 -7.51 6.27 10.52
N SER A 166 -6.68 6.26 11.56
CA SER A 166 -5.36 6.92 11.61
C SER A 166 -5.41 8.46 11.56
N TYR A 167 -6.57 9.09 11.70
CA TYR A 167 -6.74 10.55 11.68
C TYR A 167 -6.36 11.20 13.02
N LEU A 168 -5.10 11.05 13.42
CA LEU A 168 -4.57 11.48 14.72
C LEU A 168 -3.71 12.74 14.65
N GLY A 169 -3.39 13.20 13.45
CA GLY A 169 -2.51 14.34 13.22
C GLY A 169 -3.19 15.71 13.33
N PRO A 170 -2.52 16.79 12.88
CA PRO A 170 -3.02 18.14 12.96
C PRO A 170 -4.35 18.36 12.25
N HIS A 171 -5.15 19.28 12.79
CA HIS A 171 -6.43 19.73 12.24
C HIS A 171 -6.45 21.25 12.10
N PHE A 172 -7.05 21.73 11.02
CA PHE A 172 -7.29 23.14 10.77
C PHE A 172 -8.77 23.38 10.55
N SER A 173 -9.36 24.32 11.31
CA SER A 173 -10.76 24.73 11.11
C SER A 173 -10.92 25.52 9.81
N ASN A 174 -12.14 25.55 9.26
CA ASN A 174 -12.45 26.35 8.07
C ASN A 174 -12.09 27.83 8.28
N ASP A 175 -12.34 28.40 9.47
CA ASP A 175 -11.98 29.80 9.80
C ASP A 175 -10.46 30.04 9.74
N LYS A 176 -9.66 29.09 10.24
CA LYS A 176 -8.18 29.19 10.15
C LYS A 176 -7.72 29.13 8.70
N ILE A 177 -8.31 28.23 7.89
CA ILE A 177 -8.00 28.10 6.47
C ILE A 177 -8.37 29.38 5.73
N LYS A 178 -9.59 29.90 5.96
CA LYS A 178 -10.07 31.15 5.34
C LYS A 178 -9.17 32.33 5.68
N LYS A 179 -8.88 32.53 6.97
CA LYS A 179 -7.96 33.58 7.42
C LYS A 179 -6.58 33.49 6.78
N TYR A 180 -6.08 32.27 6.59
CA TYR A 180 -4.78 32.05 5.93
C TYR A 180 -4.83 32.41 4.45
N LEU A 181 -5.88 31.99 3.74
CA LEU A 181 -6.06 32.29 2.31
C LEU A 181 -6.22 33.81 2.09
N ASP A 182 -7.06 34.48 2.89
CA ASP A 182 -7.27 35.92 2.84
C ASP A 182 -5.98 36.71 3.12
N LYS A 183 -5.25 36.32 4.17
CA LYS A 183 -3.97 36.97 4.54
C LYS A 183 -2.91 36.89 3.43
N ASN A 184 -2.92 35.82 2.63
CA ASN A 184 -1.93 35.61 1.57
C ASN A 184 -2.48 35.97 0.18
N ASN A 185 -3.68 36.53 0.10
CA ASN A 185 -4.36 36.87 -1.16
C ASN A 185 -4.48 35.68 -2.13
N TYR A 186 -4.68 34.46 -1.62
CA TYR A 186 -4.92 33.31 -2.46
C TYR A 186 -6.38 33.27 -2.92
N PRO A 187 -6.63 33.14 -4.24
CA PRO A 187 -8.00 33.05 -4.73
C PRO A 187 -8.63 31.72 -4.32
N TYR A 188 -9.85 31.76 -3.82
CA TYR A 188 -10.63 30.56 -3.49
C TYR A 188 -12.13 30.77 -3.77
N LYS A 189 -12.84 29.66 -3.85
CA LYS A 189 -14.31 29.63 -3.88
C LYS A 189 -14.82 28.81 -2.72
N GLU A 190 -15.72 29.34 -1.95
CA GLU A 190 -16.37 28.61 -0.88
C GLU A 190 -17.46 27.70 -1.45
N ARG A 191 -17.45 26.43 -1.09
CA ARG A 191 -18.44 25.43 -1.43
C ARG A 191 -18.90 24.72 -0.17
N MET A 192 -20.20 24.51 -0.02
CA MET A 192 -20.79 23.86 1.16
C MET A 192 -21.72 22.73 0.74
N GLY A 193 -21.88 21.75 1.62
CA GLY A 193 -22.81 20.65 1.45
C GLY A 193 -22.56 19.79 0.21
N GLU A 194 -23.64 19.31 -0.41
CA GLU A 194 -23.58 18.40 -1.57
C GLU A 194 -22.91 19.04 -2.79
N GLY A 195 -23.03 20.35 -3.00
CA GLY A 195 -22.41 21.04 -4.13
C GLY A 195 -20.89 20.92 -4.19
N LEU A 196 -20.22 20.64 -3.06
CA LEU A 196 -18.78 20.33 -3.05
C LEU A 196 -18.53 18.96 -3.70
N TYR A 197 -19.30 17.96 -3.31
CA TYR A 197 -19.12 16.58 -3.81
C TYR A 197 -19.49 16.47 -5.29
N ASP A 198 -20.53 17.19 -5.73
CA ASP A 198 -20.91 17.29 -7.14
C ASP A 198 -19.79 17.91 -8.00
N ASP A 199 -19.25 19.07 -7.58
CA ASP A 199 -18.18 19.77 -8.32
C ASP A 199 -16.91 18.89 -8.40
N VAL A 200 -16.49 18.29 -7.29
CA VAL A 200 -15.28 17.47 -7.24
C VAL A 200 -15.46 16.16 -8.02
N SER A 201 -16.61 15.48 -7.89
CA SER A 201 -16.91 14.27 -8.63
C SER A 201 -16.91 14.51 -10.14
N THR A 202 -17.56 15.59 -10.60
CA THR A 202 -17.57 15.99 -12.02
C THR A 202 -16.17 16.28 -12.56
N ARG A 203 -15.32 16.94 -11.77
CA ARG A 203 -13.92 17.18 -12.16
C ARG A 203 -13.10 15.89 -12.28
N LEU A 204 -13.27 14.97 -11.34
CA LEU A 204 -12.63 13.65 -11.39
C LEU A 204 -13.05 12.89 -12.64
N GLU A 205 -14.37 12.86 -12.95
CA GLU A 205 -14.91 12.23 -14.14
C GLU A 205 -14.35 12.84 -15.45
N ASN A 206 -14.09 14.14 -15.46
CA ASN A 206 -13.43 14.85 -16.56
C ASN A 206 -11.91 14.61 -16.62
N GLY A 207 -11.35 13.73 -15.77
CA GLY A 207 -9.94 13.37 -15.76
C GLY A 207 -9.02 14.41 -15.11
N GLU A 208 -9.59 15.31 -14.28
CA GLU A 208 -8.80 16.22 -13.46
C GLU A 208 -8.20 15.47 -12.27
N ILE A 209 -7.10 16.00 -11.73
CA ILE A 209 -6.44 15.49 -10.52
C ILE A 209 -6.73 16.47 -9.39
N ILE A 210 -7.26 15.95 -8.29
CA ILE A 210 -7.70 16.75 -7.15
C ILE A 210 -6.76 16.56 -5.96
N GLY A 211 -6.26 17.66 -5.40
CA GLY A 211 -5.65 17.67 -4.08
C GLY A 211 -6.73 17.76 -3.01
N TRP A 212 -6.96 16.68 -2.29
CA TRP A 212 -7.99 16.57 -1.25
C TRP A 212 -7.40 16.76 0.14
N PHE A 213 -7.79 17.85 0.81
CA PHE A 213 -7.30 18.21 2.14
C PHE A 213 -8.49 18.47 3.07
N GLN A 214 -8.64 17.65 4.11
CA GLN A 214 -9.77 17.78 5.05
C GLN A 214 -9.47 17.17 6.42
N GLY A 215 -10.19 17.62 7.45
CA GLY A 215 -10.15 17.03 8.78
C GLY A 215 -8.75 16.93 9.41
N ARG A 216 -8.53 15.91 10.22
CA ARG A 216 -7.22 15.59 10.79
C ARG A 216 -6.32 14.87 9.77
N MET A 217 -5.04 15.18 9.80
CA MET A 217 -4.04 14.46 9.00
C MET A 217 -3.89 13.02 9.49
N GLU A 218 -3.56 12.13 8.58
CA GLU A 218 -3.23 10.76 8.89
C GLU A 218 -1.92 10.67 9.70
N PHE A 219 -1.89 9.75 10.67
CA PHE A 219 -0.67 9.33 11.37
C PHE A 219 -0.20 8.02 10.76
N GLY A 220 0.88 8.09 10.00
CA GLY A 220 1.43 6.93 9.28
C GLY A 220 1.89 7.25 7.86
N PRO A 221 2.42 6.25 7.14
CA PRO A 221 3.02 6.44 5.82
C PRO A 221 2.02 6.53 4.67
N ARG A 222 0.72 6.37 4.93
CA ARG A 222 -0.32 6.32 3.90
C ARG A 222 -1.24 7.54 3.97
N ALA A 223 -1.57 8.09 2.80
CA ALA A 223 -2.69 9.00 2.64
C ALA A 223 -3.98 8.17 2.55
N LEU A 224 -4.97 8.48 3.37
CA LEU A 224 -6.20 7.70 3.56
C LEU A 224 -7.47 8.55 3.37
N GLY A 225 -7.38 9.64 2.60
CA GLY A 225 -8.52 10.51 2.32
C GLY A 225 -8.59 11.79 3.15
N ALA A 226 -7.52 12.14 3.91
CA ALA A 226 -7.44 13.43 4.59
C ALA A 226 -6.37 14.35 3.96
N ARG A 227 -5.30 13.81 3.45
CA ARG A 227 -4.19 14.51 2.73
C ARG A 227 -3.87 13.71 1.47
N SER A 228 -4.82 13.62 0.56
CA SER A 228 -4.75 12.75 -0.60
C SER A 228 -4.66 13.51 -1.91
N ILE A 229 -4.07 12.90 -2.91
CA ILE A 229 -4.19 13.29 -4.31
C ILE A 229 -5.02 12.20 -4.97
N ILE A 230 -6.15 12.56 -5.52
CA ILE A 230 -7.13 11.64 -6.09
C ILE A 230 -7.34 11.88 -7.58
N GLY A 231 -7.65 10.81 -8.29
CA GLY A 231 -7.93 10.80 -9.72
C GLY A 231 -8.82 9.63 -10.09
N ASP A 232 -9.41 9.65 -11.26
CA ASP A 232 -10.31 8.63 -11.77
C ASP A 232 -9.54 7.34 -12.10
N ALA A 233 -9.91 6.25 -11.43
CA ALA A 233 -9.31 4.92 -11.62
C ALA A 233 -9.58 4.32 -13.01
N ARG A 234 -10.65 4.74 -13.69
CA ARG A 234 -11.06 4.27 -15.03
C ARG A 234 -10.18 4.84 -16.14
N ASN A 235 -9.50 5.96 -15.89
CA ASN A 235 -8.69 6.65 -16.89
C ASN A 235 -7.30 5.99 -17.01
N SER A 236 -7.02 5.38 -18.15
CA SER A 236 -5.76 4.64 -18.41
C SER A 236 -4.49 5.52 -18.35
N GLU A 237 -4.60 6.83 -18.64
CA GLU A 237 -3.48 7.76 -18.57
C GLU A 237 -3.25 8.33 -17.15
N MET A 238 -4.18 8.11 -16.21
CA MET A 238 -4.15 8.73 -14.89
C MET A 238 -2.91 8.33 -14.10
N GLN A 239 -2.55 7.04 -14.10
CA GLN A 239 -1.37 6.53 -13.40
C GLN A 239 -0.08 7.22 -13.89
N LYS A 240 0.09 7.33 -15.20
CA LYS A 240 1.24 8.00 -15.83
C LYS A 240 1.26 9.50 -15.52
N LYS A 241 0.12 10.18 -15.69
CA LYS A 241 -0.05 11.61 -15.40
C LYS A 241 0.30 11.95 -13.95
N MET A 242 -0.20 11.17 -12.99
CA MET A 242 0.05 11.39 -11.56
C MET A 242 1.50 11.08 -11.19
N ASN A 243 2.12 10.02 -11.70
CA ASN A 243 3.51 9.68 -11.41
C ASN A 243 4.47 10.73 -11.94
N LEU A 244 4.33 11.13 -13.20
CA LEU A 244 5.29 12.00 -13.87
C LEU A 244 5.09 13.49 -13.55
N LYS A 245 3.83 13.95 -13.48
CA LYS A 245 3.53 15.39 -13.35
C LYS A 245 3.27 15.85 -11.92
N ILE A 246 2.87 14.96 -11.03
CA ILE A 246 2.49 15.31 -9.65
C ILE A 246 3.49 14.76 -8.64
N LYS A 247 3.83 13.47 -8.75
CA LYS A 247 4.72 12.80 -7.78
C LYS A 247 6.19 12.84 -8.16
N TYR A 248 6.53 13.17 -9.41
CA TYR A 248 7.91 13.20 -9.93
C TYR A 248 8.69 11.94 -9.55
N ARG A 249 8.15 10.77 -9.89
CA ARG A 249 8.69 9.48 -9.49
C ARG A 249 8.62 8.46 -10.62
N GLU A 250 9.19 7.28 -10.38
CA GLU A 250 9.23 6.19 -11.34
C GLU A 250 7.81 5.79 -11.81
N SER A 251 7.63 5.65 -13.12
CA SER A 251 6.32 5.40 -13.75
C SER A 251 5.71 4.04 -13.38
N PHE A 252 6.52 3.06 -13.03
CA PHE A 252 6.05 1.71 -12.69
C PHE A 252 5.29 1.62 -11.35
N ARG A 253 5.35 2.64 -10.52
CA ARG A 253 4.67 2.59 -9.21
C ARG A 253 3.17 2.65 -9.36
N PRO A 254 2.43 1.67 -8.78
CA PRO A 254 0.98 1.69 -8.79
C PRO A 254 0.42 2.77 -7.88
N PHE A 255 -0.82 3.18 -8.14
CA PHE A 255 -1.66 3.88 -7.19
C PHE A 255 -2.59 2.90 -6.49
N ALA A 256 -3.12 3.30 -5.36
CA ALA A 256 -4.02 2.51 -4.55
C ALA A 256 -5.45 3.01 -4.73
N PRO A 257 -6.43 2.13 -4.97
CA PRO A 257 -7.83 2.52 -4.94
C PRO A 257 -8.30 2.80 -3.52
N SER A 258 -9.19 3.78 -3.38
CA SER A 258 -10.14 3.86 -2.28
C SER A 258 -11.48 3.41 -2.82
N VAL A 259 -12.11 2.45 -2.18
CA VAL A 259 -13.36 1.82 -2.60
C VAL A 259 -14.36 1.86 -1.45
N LEU A 260 -15.64 2.09 -1.75
CA LEU A 260 -16.70 1.98 -0.76
C LEU A 260 -16.76 0.55 -0.19
N LEU A 261 -16.80 0.42 1.14
CA LEU A 261 -16.74 -0.88 1.81
C LEU A 261 -17.80 -1.85 1.28
N GLU A 262 -19.01 -1.37 1.05
CA GLU A 262 -20.14 -2.17 0.56
C GLU A 262 -19.96 -2.74 -0.86
N TYR A 263 -19.02 -2.20 -1.65
CA TYR A 263 -18.74 -2.64 -3.03
C TYR A 263 -17.39 -3.32 -3.18
N VAL A 264 -16.60 -3.48 -2.12
CA VAL A 264 -15.24 -4.04 -2.24
C VAL A 264 -15.25 -5.46 -2.83
N SER A 265 -16.19 -6.31 -2.43
CA SER A 265 -16.30 -7.69 -2.91
C SER A 265 -16.79 -7.82 -4.36
N GLU A 266 -17.37 -6.76 -4.95
CA GLU A 266 -17.76 -6.74 -6.36
C GLU A 266 -16.57 -6.44 -7.29
N TRP A 267 -15.54 -5.79 -6.77
CA TRP A 267 -14.38 -5.34 -7.57
C TRP A 267 -13.10 -6.09 -7.28
N PHE A 268 -12.97 -6.62 -6.05
CA PHE A 268 -11.75 -7.29 -5.59
C PHE A 268 -12.07 -8.64 -4.97
N GLU A 269 -11.12 -9.56 -5.03
CA GLU A 269 -11.17 -10.83 -4.29
C GLU A 269 -10.86 -10.58 -2.80
N HIS A 270 -11.71 -9.76 -2.18
CA HIS A 270 -11.62 -9.33 -0.80
C HIS A 270 -13.01 -8.93 -0.30
N ASP A 271 -13.37 -9.39 0.89
CA ASP A 271 -14.70 -9.21 1.50
C ASP A 271 -14.66 -8.56 2.89
N LYS A 272 -13.48 -8.12 3.32
CA LYS A 272 -13.24 -7.56 4.65
C LYS A 272 -12.88 -6.08 4.60
N GLU A 273 -12.88 -5.45 5.78
CA GLU A 273 -12.37 -4.10 5.94
C GLU A 273 -10.85 -4.03 5.71
N SER A 274 -10.41 -3.04 4.98
CA SER A 274 -9.00 -2.69 4.77
C SER A 274 -8.81 -1.17 4.84
N PRO A 275 -9.12 -0.52 5.98
CA PRO A 275 -9.18 0.94 6.06
C PRO A 275 -7.80 1.60 5.94
N TYR A 276 -6.73 0.87 6.18
CA TYR A 276 -5.36 1.41 6.29
C TYR A 276 -4.47 1.16 5.07
N MET A 277 -5.04 0.65 3.96
CA MET A 277 -4.28 0.44 2.71
C MET A 277 -3.05 -0.46 2.90
N LEU A 278 -3.21 -1.54 3.68
CA LEU A 278 -2.14 -2.46 4.06
C LEU A 278 -2.34 -3.88 3.53
N MET A 279 -3.33 -4.09 2.68
CA MET A 279 -3.62 -5.36 2.01
C MET A 279 -3.63 -5.20 0.49
N VAL A 280 -3.08 -6.18 -0.20
CA VAL A 280 -3.21 -6.33 -1.65
C VAL A 280 -4.19 -7.47 -1.93
N ALA A 281 -5.13 -7.20 -2.82
CA ALA A 281 -6.07 -8.20 -3.32
C ALA A 281 -6.13 -8.19 -4.84
N PRO A 282 -6.41 -9.34 -5.49
CA PRO A 282 -6.66 -9.40 -6.91
C PRO A 282 -7.94 -8.64 -7.28
N VAL A 283 -7.95 -8.01 -8.45
CA VAL A 283 -9.16 -7.49 -9.09
C VAL A 283 -10.01 -8.68 -9.53
N LYS A 284 -11.32 -8.63 -9.37
CA LYS A 284 -12.26 -9.68 -9.81
C LYS A 284 -12.10 -10.00 -11.30
N GLU A 285 -12.22 -11.28 -11.65
CA GLU A 285 -12.00 -11.75 -13.02
C GLU A 285 -12.92 -11.06 -14.03
N GLU A 286 -14.18 -10.87 -13.69
CA GLU A 286 -15.19 -10.18 -14.50
C GLU A 286 -14.90 -8.69 -14.74
N LYS A 287 -13.99 -8.09 -13.98
CA LYS A 287 -13.52 -6.71 -14.15
C LYS A 287 -12.21 -6.64 -14.94
N ARG A 288 -11.56 -7.78 -15.21
CA ARG A 288 -10.29 -7.86 -15.94
C ARG A 288 -10.52 -7.77 -17.45
N ILE A 289 -9.56 -7.20 -18.14
CA ILE A 289 -9.47 -7.19 -19.60
C ILE A 289 -8.46 -8.25 -20.00
N PRO A 290 -8.83 -9.29 -20.75
CA PRO A 290 -7.91 -10.30 -21.22
C PRO A 290 -6.79 -9.69 -22.07
N MET A 291 -5.55 -10.09 -21.81
CA MET A 291 -4.41 -9.70 -22.64
C MET A 291 -4.42 -10.49 -23.96
N THR A 292 -4.04 -9.82 -25.05
CA THR A 292 -3.76 -10.48 -26.34
C THR A 292 -2.49 -11.32 -26.25
N ASP A 293 -2.28 -12.23 -27.23
CA ASP A 293 -1.05 -13.05 -27.25
C ASP A 293 0.21 -12.21 -27.41
N GLU A 294 0.16 -11.12 -28.19
CA GLU A 294 1.23 -10.13 -28.29
C GLU A 294 1.55 -9.49 -26.92
N GLN A 295 0.52 -9.08 -26.20
CA GLN A 295 0.66 -8.45 -24.88
C GLN A 295 1.19 -9.43 -23.82
N ARG A 296 0.83 -10.71 -23.92
CA ARG A 296 1.39 -11.78 -23.06
C ARG A 296 2.88 -12.01 -23.32
N GLY A 297 3.34 -11.81 -24.54
CA GLY A 297 4.73 -11.89 -24.93
C GLY A 297 5.62 -10.75 -24.43
N LEU A 298 5.03 -9.65 -23.91
CA LEU A 298 5.79 -8.54 -23.35
C LEU A 298 6.36 -8.88 -21.97
N PHE A 299 7.55 -8.37 -21.67
CA PHE A 299 8.25 -8.60 -20.42
C PHE A 299 8.51 -7.29 -19.68
N GLY A 300 8.64 -7.41 -18.35
CA GLY A 300 9.08 -6.33 -17.51
C GLY A 300 8.24 -5.07 -17.66
N ILE A 301 8.93 -3.94 -17.74
CA ILE A 301 8.31 -2.62 -17.75
C ILE A 301 7.44 -2.33 -19.00
N ASP A 302 7.62 -3.08 -20.09
CA ASP A 302 6.83 -2.92 -21.31
C ASP A 302 5.35 -3.27 -21.10
N ARG A 303 5.05 -4.04 -20.05
CA ARG A 303 3.68 -4.33 -19.60
C ARG A 303 2.97 -3.14 -18.95
N LEU A 304 3.69 -2.10 -18.56
CA LEU A 304 3.17 -1.03 -17.69
C LEU A 304 1.91 -0.37 -18.25
N ASN A 305 1.92 -0.03 -19.54
CA ASN A 305 0.87 0.79 -20.16
C ASN A 305 -0.30 -0.02 -20.75
N ILE A 306 -0.36 -1.32 -20.50
CA ILE A 306 -1.45 -2.17 -20.99
C ILE A 306 -2.66 -2.02 -20.05
N PRO A 307 -3.83 -1.58 -20.51
CA PRO A 307 -5.06 -1.65 -19.71
C PRO A 307 -5.43 -3.11 -19.40
N ARG A 308 -5.59 -3.45 -18.11
CA ARG A 308 -5.84 -4.84 -17.66
C ARG A 308 -7.20 -5.02 -17.02
N SER A 309 -7.89 -3.94 -16.77
CA SER A 309 -9.21 -3.97 -16.14
C SER A 309 -10.00 -2.71 -16.45
N ASN A 310 -11.23 -2.66 -15.99
CA ASN A 310 -12.09 -1.47 -16.06
C ASN A 310 -11.60 -0.31 -15.17
N ILE A 311 -10.59 -0.56 -14.33
CA ILE A 311 -9.93 0.42 -13.44
C ILE A 311 -8.40 0.39 -13.67
N PRO A 312 -7.95 0.72 -14.89
CA PRO A 312 -6.56 0.51 -15.33
C PRO A 312 -5.54 1.33 -14.54
N ALA A 313 -5.92 2.49 -14.01
CA ALA A 313 -4.99 3.37 -13.29
C ALA A 313 -4.49 2.78 -11.96
N ILE A 314 -5.21 1.80 -11.40
CA ILE A 314 -4.87 1.20 -10.10
C ILE A 314 -4.59 -0.31 -10.17
N THR A 315 -4.83 -0.93 -11.32
CA THR A 315 -4.59 -2.36 -11.52
C THR A 315 -3.15 -2.60 -11.92
N HIS A 316 -2.43 -3.33 -11.06
CA HIS A 316 -1.04 -3.65 -11.30
C HIS A 316 -0.87 -4.73 -12.39
N VAL A 317 0.37 -5.01 -12.83
CA VAL A 317 0.66 -5.94 -13.95
C VAL A 317 0.28 -7.39 -13.63
N ASP A 318 0.11 -7.74 -12.38
CA ASP A 318 -0.35 -9.03 -11.86
C ASP A 318 -1.86 -9.07 -11.56
N TYR A 319 -2.61 -8.08 -12.01
CA TYR A 319 -4.04 -7.88 -11.73
C TYR A 319 -4.37 -7.60 -10.26
N SER A 320 -3.40 -7.25 -9.45
CA SER A 320 -3.62 -6.89 -8.06
C SER A 320 -3.81 -5.39 -7.85
N ALA A 321 -4.36 -5.02 -6.69
CA ALA A 321 -4.42 -3.65 -6.21
C ALA A 321 -4.24 -3.59 -4.69
N ARG A 322 -3.62 -2.52 -4.18
CA ARG A 322 -3.51 -2.24 -2.75
C ARG A 322 -4.72 -1.45 -2.31
N ILE A 323 -5.70 -2.12 -1.75
CA ILE A 323 -7.03 -1.57 -1.48
C ILE A 323 -7.09 -0.77 -0.18
N GLN A 324 -7.88 0.31 -0.21
CA GLN A 324 -8.42 0.98 0.96
C GLN A 324 -9.94 0.90 0.92
N THR A 325 -10.57 0.27 1.91
CA THR A 325 -12.01 0.37 2.09
C THR A 325 -12.36 1.64 2.84
N VAL A 326 -13.43 2.31 2.40
CA VAL A 326 -13.92 3.55 3.04
C VAL A 326 -15.35 3.33 3.48
N ASP A 327 -15.60 3.55 4.76
CA ASP A 327 -16.93 3.55 5.37
C ASP A 327 -17.37 4.97 5.73
N GLY A 328 -18.67 5.14 5.96
CA GLY A 328 -19.24 6.45 6.36
C GLY A 328 -18.97 6.82 7.83
N LYS A 329 -18.37 5.94 8.63
CA LYS A 329 -18.17 6.16 10.08
C LYS A 329 -16.83 6.84 10.36
N SER A 330 -15.75 6.30 9.79
CA SER A 330 -14.39 6.77 10.05
C SER A 330 -14.05 8.05 9.27
N ASN A 331 -14.58 8.21 8.06
CA ASN A 331 -14.35 9.39 7.20
C ASN A 331 -15.56 9.71 6.32
N GLU A 332 -16.60 10.24 6.92
CA GLU A 332 -17.86 10.58 6.25
C GLU A 332 -17.69 11.45 5.00
N ARG A 333 -16.84 12.49 5.06
CA ARG A 333 -16.64 13.39 3.92
C ARG A 333 -16.02 12.70 2.72
N TYR A 334 -15.05 11.83 2.97
CA TYR A 334 -14.40 11.07 1.90
C TYR A 334 -15.33 10.00 1.34
N TYR A 335 -16.05 9.32 2.22
CA TYR A 335 -17.11 8.38 1.83
C TYR A 335 -18.15 9.05 0.91
N ARG A 336 -18.69 10.22 1.30
CA ARG A 336 -19.68 10.95 0.49
C ARG A 336 -19.13 11.36 -0.88
N LEU A 337 -17.86 11.76 -0.95
CA LEU A 337 -17.22 12.07 -2.23
C LEU A 337 -17.13 10.83 -3.14
N ILE A 338 -16.65 9.70 -2.62
CA ILE A 338 -16.54 8.46 -3.41
C ILE A 338 -17.95 7.98 -3.79
N LYS A 339 -18.90 8.03 -2.88
CA LYS A 339 -20.29 7.66 -3.17
C LYS A 339 -20.89 8.52 -4.29
N LYS A 340 -20.64 9.81 -4.28
CA LYS A 340 -21.09 10.70 -5.36
C LYS A 340 -20.42 10.37 -6.70
N PHE A 341 -19.14 10.04 -6.66
CA PHE A 341 -18.42 9.58 -7.85
C PHE A 341 -19.00 8.27 -8.37
N TYR A 342 -19.32 7.34 -7.47
CA TYR A 342 -19.97 6.08 -7.83
C TYR A 342 -21.36 6.31 -8.48
N GLU A 343 -22.18 7.17 -7.90
CA GLU A 343 -23.51 7.52 -8.45
C GLU A 343 -23.41 8.06 -9.88
N ASN A 344 -22.40 8.86 -10.17
CA ASN A 344 -22.18 9.43 -11.50
C ASN A 344 -21.59 8.43 -12.51
N THR A 345 -20.77 7.49 -12.06
CA THR A 345 -19.86 6.73 -12.95
C THR A 345 -20.01 5.22 -12.88
N GLY A 346 -20.67 4.69 -11.85
CA GLY A 346 -20.75 3.26 -11.56
C GLY A 346 -19.42 2.66 -11.03
N CYS A 347 -18.42 3.50 -10.71
CA CYS A 347 -17.13 3.06 -10.15
C CYS A 347 -17.04 3.48 -8.67
N PRO A 348 -17.08 2.52 -7.71
CA PRO A 348 -17.13 2.80 -6.28
C PRO A 348 -15.80 3.27 -5.70
#